data_d8f1ab453fc32fe76a19df3385f47824
#
_entry.id   d8f1ab453fc32fe76a19df3385f47824
#
_cell.length_a   1.000
_cell.length_b   1.000
_cell.length_c   1.000
_cell.angle_alpha   90.00
_cell.angle_beta   90.00
_cell.angle_gamma   90.00
#
_symmetry.space_group_name_H-M   'P 1'
#
loop_
_entity.id
_entity.type
_entity.pdbx_description
1 polymer ?
#
loop_
_entity_poly.entity_id
_entity_poly.type
_entity_poly.pdbx_seq_one_letter_code
_entity_poly.pdbx_strand_id
1 'polypeptide(L)'
;MLNSASVIGRYTLTGTVNLTSPLVIRAGVSNDILNDTVDDIVVTYHDGQPFIPGTSLAGVLRQAIQGLEPVSEDVLFGSIDDKGTQSALQINDIPLDNTNIVVRDGICIDDVRGVTKDGAKYDFEVIESGATGRLRIDCVIRQCHENQADKIERALVALANLLKNGISIGARTVNGLGRVTCKDISLEHYDFTKPEHVKAWLLRKAGTSVAIPERCMIAEKDLVIDIECCLEDTVLIKSIFEEAWEDKSVALFIPGTSIKGVLRHHCSRILQALSRSNQAVDALFGYSIEKTNESRKGRVMVDE
;
A
#
# COMPACT_ATOMS: atom_id res chain seq x y z
N MET A 1 24.64 27.19 23.10
CA MET A 1 24.42 25.79 22.72
C MET A 1 23.02 25.71 22.08
N LEU A 2 22.91 25.12 20.90
CA LEU A 2 21.58 24.87 20.30
C LEU A 2 20.82 23.87 21.18
N ASN A 3 19.53 24.10 21.36
CA ASN A 3 18.63 23.15 22.05
C ASN A 3 18.56 21.85 21.24
N SER A 4 18.52 20.70 21.90
CA SER A 4 18.39 19.37 21.24
C SER A 4 17.22 19.29 20.23
N ALA A 5 16.18 20.10 20.41
CA ALA A 5 15.03 20.23 19.52
C ALA A 5 15.25 21.19 18.33
N SER A 6 16.37 21.94 18.28
CA SER A 6 16.65 22.88 17.19
C SER A 6 16.74 22.13 15.86
N VAL A 7 16.07 22.64 14.82
CA VAL A 7 16.11 22.08 13.47
C VAL A 7 17.40 22.55 12.79
N ILE A 8 18.22 21.61 12.35
CA ILE A 8 19.52 21.85 11.70
C ILE A 8 19.49 21.53 10.21
N GLY A 9 18.46 20.85 9.73
CA GLY A 9 18.32 20.52 8.31
C GLY A 9 16.99 19.87 8.00
N ARG A 10 16.78 19.63 6.72
CA ARG A 10 15.57 18.96 6.22
C ARG A 10 15.89 18.21 4.94
N TYR A 11 15.27 17.05 4.79
CA TYR A 11 15.15 16.38 3.51
C TYR A 11 13.71 16.49 3.00
N THR A 12 13.55 16.58 1.69
CA THR A 12 12.26 16.55 1.03
C THR A 12 12.30 15.49 -0.08
N LEU A 13 11.50 14.45 0.07
CA LEU A 13 11.29 13.42 -0.94
C LEU A 13 9.99 13.74 -1.68
N THR A 14 10.06 13.87 -2.98
CA THR A 14 8.90 14.12 -3.83
C THR A 14 8.84 13.13 -4.99
N GLY A 15 7.66 12.96 -5.57
CA GLY A 15 7.45 12.10 -6.72
C GLY A 15 5.99 12.06 -7.14
N THR A 16 5.68 11.28 -8.16
CA THR A 16 4.32 11.04 -8.64
C THR A 16 3.93 9.59 -8.35
N VAL A 17 2.95 9.41 -7.48
CA VAL A 17 2.34 8.11 -7.21
C VAL A 17 1.45 7.72 -8.38
N ASN A 18 1.51 6.45 -8.80
CA ASN A 18 0.64 5.85 -9.79
C ASN A 18 0.02 4.58 -9.21
N LEU A 19 -1.29 4.48 -9.23
CA LEU A 19 -2.01 3.26 -8.92
C LEU A 19 -1.81 2.26 -10.06
N THR A 20 -1.15 1.14 -9.79
CA THR A 20 -0.95 0.05 -10.77
C THR A 20 -1.94 -1.08 -10.60
N SER A 21 -2.65 -1.12 -9.47
CA SER A 21 -3.83 -1.96 -9.24
C SER A 21 -4.90 -1.17 -8.47
N PRO A 22 -6.16 -1.62 -8.47
CA PRO A 22 -7.22 -0.92 -7.77
C PRO A 22 -6.95 -0.80 -6.27
N LEU A 23 -7.38 0.30 -5.67
CA LEU A 23 -7.07 0.65 -4.28
C LEU A 23 -8.33 0.69 -3.42
N VAL A 24 -8.26 0.08 -2.25
CA VAL A 24 -9.26 0.20 -1.19
C VAL A 24 -8.61 0.76 0.07
N ILE A 25 -8.96 1.97 0.45
CA ILE A 25 -8.65 2.52 1.77
C ILE A 25 -9.98 2.89 2.40
N ARG A 26 -10.35 2.18 3.46
CA ARG A 26 -11.67 2.33 4.09
C ARG A 26 -11.80 3.64 4.84
N ALA A 27 -12.93 4.32 4.66
CA ALA A 27 -13.29 5.53 5.41
C ALA A 27 -13.62 5.25 6.90
N GLY A 28 -13.64 4.00 7.32
CA GLY A 28 -14.21 3.56 8.60
C GLY A 28 -15.69 3.18 8.43
N VAL A 29 -16.34 2.81 9.54
CA VAL A 29 -17.78 2.52 9.53
C VAL A 29 -18.49 3.86 9.36
N SER A 30 -19.06 4.11 8.19
CA SER A 30 -19.97 5.22 8.00
C SER A 30 -21.27 4.90 8.79
N ASN A 31 -21.54 5.69 9.82
CA ASN A 31 -22.86 5.69 10.47
C ASN A 31 -23.90 6.45 9.63
N ASP A 32 -23.63 6.72 8.39
CA ASP A 32 -24.57 7.37 7.48
C ASP A 32 -25.65 6.36 7.08
N ILE A 33 -26.78 6.47 7.80
CA ILE A 33 -28.03 5.71 7.60
C ILE A 33 -28.58 5.83 6.16
N LEU A 34 -27.99 6.67 5.33
CA LEU A 34 -28.43 6.98 3.97
C LEU A 34 -27.73 6.14 2.87
N ASN A 35 -26.64 5.45 3.16
CA ASN A 35 -25.91 4.60 2.21
C ASN A 35 -25.88 3.12 2.67
N ASP A 36 -27.06 2.52 2.78
CA ASP A 36 -27.27 1.14 3.24
C ASP A 36 -26.91 0.10 2.15
N THR A 37 -26.20 0.49 1.08
CA THR A 37 -26.02 -0.37 -0.09
C THR A 37 -24.59 -0.90 -0.28
N VAL A 38 -23.58 -0.33 0.39
CA VAL A 38 -22.18 -0.73 0.23
C VAL A 38 -21.53 -0.93 1.59
N ASP A 39 -20.92 -2.11 1.81
CA ASP A 39 -20.31 -2.47 3.11
C ASP A 39 -19.00 -1.72 3.41
N ASP A 40 -18.19 -1.46 2.38
CA ASP A 40 -16.92 -0.77 2.50
C ASP A 40 -16.84 0.40 1.51
N ILE A 41 -16.74 1.63 1.99
CA ILE A 41 -16.56 2.85 1.19
C ILE A 41 -15.12 3.32 1.21
N VAL A 42 -14.63 3.88 0.09
CA VAL A 42 -13.29 4.47 0.03
C VAL A 42 -13.25 5.81 0.75
N VAL A 43 -12.08 6.13 1.32
CA VAL A 43 -11.84 7.40 1.98
C VAL A 43 -11.74 8.53 0.95
N THR A 44 -12.53 9.59 1.18
CA THR A 44 -12.53 10.81 0.36
C THR A 44 -12.47 12.05 1.23
N TYR A 45 -12.04 13.17 0.65
CA TYR A 45 -12.28 14.49 1.24
C TYR A 45 -13.76 14.85 1.17
N HIS A 46 -14.14 15.96 1.80
CA HIS A 46 -15.53 16.45 1.83
C HIS A 46 -16.10 16.81 0.45
N ASP A 47 -15.24 17.05 -0.54
CA ASP A 47 -15.60 17.32 -1.94
C ASP A 47 -15.70 16.05 -2.80
N GLY A 48 -15.51 14.88 -2.19
CA GLY A 48 -15.57 13.58 -2.86
C GLY A 48 -14.26 13.15 -3.52
N GLN A 49 -13.17 13.94 -3.46
CA GLN A 49 -11.89 13.55 -4.03
C GLN A 49 -11.25 12.43 -3.19
N PRO A 50 -10.95 11.25 -3.77
CA PRO A 50 -10.23 10.20 -3.07
C PRO A 50 -8.79 10.60 -2.76
N PHE A 51 -8.25 10.06 -1.68
CA PHE A 51 -6.86 10.31 -1.30
C PHE A 51 -6.23 9.12 -0.58
N ILE A 52 -4.91 9.08 -0.58
CA ILE A 52 -4.14 8.16 0.26
C ILE A 52 -3.77 8.91 1.55
N PRO A 53 -4.31 8.51 2.72
CA PRO A 53 -3.93 9.13 3.98
C PRO A 53 -2.43 8.96 4.26
N GLY A 54 -1.77 10.04 4.65
CA GLY A 54 -0.35 10.03 5.03
C GLY A 54 -0.06 9.03 6.16
N THR A 55 -1.01 8.82 7.06
CA THR A 55 -0.92 7.82 8.13
C THR A 55 -0.92 6.38 7.61
N SER A 56 -1.72 6.09 6.58
CA SER A 56 -1.74 4.78 5.93
C SER A 56 -0.41 4.50 5.23
N LEU A 57 0.12 5.49 4.51
CA LEU A 57 1.43 5.39 3.88
C LEU A 57 2.54 5.24 4.91
N ALA A 58 2.52 6.02 6.01
CA ALA A 58 3.48 5.93 7.09
C ALA A 58 3.53 4.51 7.69
N GLY A 59 2.38 3.89 7.93
CA GLY A 59 2.29 2.53 8.46
C GLY A 59 2.95 1.49 7.55
N VAL A 60 2.69 1.58 6.24
CA VAL A 60 3.30 0.68 5.25
C VAL A 60 4.81 0.89 5.14
N LEU A 61 5.26 2.14 5.06
CA LEU A 61 6.69 2.46 4.98
C LEU A 61 7.44 2.05 6.26
N ARG A 62 6.81 2.24 7.44
CA ARG A 62 7.36 1.78 8.72
C ARG A 62 7.58 0.27 8.71
N GLN A 63 6.59 -0.50 8.30
CA GLN A 63 6.69 -1.95 8.21
C GLN A 63 7.74 -2.40 7.17
N ALA A 64 7.81 -1.72 6.04
CA ALA A 64 8.74 -2.09 4.96
C ALA A 64 10.20 -1.83 5.33
N ILE A 65 10.48 -0.84 6.20
CA ILE A 65 11.85 -0.52 6.62
C ILE A 65 12.33 -1.41 7.79
N GLN A 66 11.42 -2.12 8.45
CA GLN A 66 11.76 -3.08 9.50
C GLN A 66 12.67 -4.18 8.93
N GLY A 67 13.86 -4.30 9.50
CA GLY A 67 14.87 -5.28 9.05
C GLY A 67 15.79 -4.78 7.93
N LEU A 68 15.67 -3.52 7.51
CA LEU A 68 16.68 -2.85 6.72
C LEU A 68 17.71 -2.21 7.68
N GLU A 69 18.87 -2.83 7.81
CA GLU A 69 19.98 -2.29 8.61
C GLU A 69 20.55 -0.99 7.98
N PRO A 70 20.99 -0.01 8.76
CA PRO A 70 20.99 0.18 10.22
C PRO A 70 20.15 1.40 10.65
N VAL A 71 18.88 1.44 10.32
CA VAL A 71 18.04 2.60 10.56
C VAL A 71 17.23 2.42 11.83
N SER A 72 17.28 3.40 12.73
CA SER A 72 16.35 3.42 13.85
C SER A 72 14.96 3.83 13.35
N GLU A 73 14.05 2.87 13.29
CA GLU A 73 12.64 3.06 12.95
C GLU A 73 12.01 4.17 13.80
N ASP A 74 12.35 4.19 15.10
CA ASP A 74 11.81 5.15 16.06
C ASP A 74 12.21 6.59 15.76
N VAL A 75 13.39 6.83 15.20
CA VAL A 75 13.80 8.17 14.80
C VAL A 75 12.98 8.67 13.63
N LEU A 76 12.68 7.79 12.66
CA LEU A 76 11.94 8.17 11.46
C LEU A 76 10.43 8.33 11.75
N PHE A 77 9.84 7.35 12.40
CA PHE A 77 8.38 7.27 12.57
C PHE A 77 7.89 7.61 13.98
N GLY A 78 8.81 7.83 14.90
CA GLY A 78 8.48 8.07 16.31
C GLY A 78 8.21 6.80 17.11
N SER A 79 8.23 6.92 18.44
CA SER A 79 7.87 5.87 19.38
C SER A 79 6.87 6.38 20.43
N ILE A 80 6.10 5.44 21.00
CA ILE A 80 5.08 5.72 22.05
C ILE A 80 5.55 5.18 23.40
N ASP A 81 6.84 4.88 23.55
CA ASP A 81 7.43 4.46 24.82
C ASP A 81 7.42 5.59 25.87
N ASP A 82 7.78 5.29 27.13
CA ASP A 82 7.73 6.22 28.27
C ASP A 82 8.45 7.54 28.03
N LYS A 83 9.35 7.62 27.07
CA LYS A 83 10.09 8.85 26.71
C LYS A 83 9.52 9.55 25.50
N GLY A 84 8.67 8.89 24.70
CA GLY A 84 8.06 9.40 23.48
C GLY A 84 9.04 10.07 22.52
N THR A 85 9.29 9.50 21.37
CA THR A 85 10.14 10.12 20.33
C THR A 85 9.26 10.67 19.24
N GLN A 86 9.38 11.98 18.96
CA GLN A 86 8.65 12.59 17.86
C GLN A 86 9.21 12.10 16.51
N SER A 87 8.32 11.72 15.60
CA SER A 87 8.68 11.38 14.22
C SER A 87 9.51 12.47 13.56
N ALA A 88 10.57 12.08 12.86
CA ALA A 88 11.29 12.98 11.97
C ALA A 88 10.57 13.13 10.62
N LEU A 89 9.81 12.11 10.20
CA LEU A 89 9.03 12.14 8.96
C LEU A 89 7.70 12.85 9.14
N GLN A 90 7.36 13.65 8.15
CA GLN A 90 6.07 14.29 7.95
C GLN A 90 5.56 13.83 6.59
N ILE A 91 4.55 12.97 6.59
CA ILE A 91 3.97 12.38 5.38
C ILE A 91 2.60 13.00 5.18
N ASN A 92 2.44 13.71 4.08
CA ASN A 92 1.19 14.36 3.74
C ASN A 92 0.21 13.37 3.11
N ASP A 93 -1.07 13.69 3.21
CA ASP A 93 -2.09 13.02 2.41
C ASP A 93 -1.80 13.24 0.92
N ILE A 94 -2.13 12.25 0.10
CA ILE A 94 -1.93 12.29 -1.35
C ILE A 94 -3.31 12.32 -2.02
N PRO A 95 -3.82 13.51 -2.38
CA PRO A 95 -5.00 13.60 -3.22
C PRO A 95 -4.77 12.83 -4.53
N LEU A 96 -5.76 12.09 -4.97
CA LEU A 96 -5.70 11.31 -6.20
C LEU A 96 -6.46 12.00 -7.32
N ASP A 97 -5.80 12.14 -8.46
CA ASP A 97 -6.36 12.66 -9.71
C ASP A 97 -6.66 11.49 -10.66
N ASN A 98 -7.49 11.74 -11.68
CA ASN A 98 -7.90 10.73 -12.68
C ASN A 98 -8.51 9.49 -12.03
N THR A 99 -9.36 9.69 -11.04
CA THR A 99 -9.96 8.61 -10.26
C THR A 99 -11.28 8.17 -10.88
N ASN A 100 -11.49 6.85 -10.89
CA ASN A 100 -12.77 6.21 -11.15
C ASN A 100 -13.08 5.32 -9.95
N ILE A 101 -14.18 5.60 -9.23
CA ILE A 101 -14.64 4.79 -8.10
C ILE A 101 -15.72 3.85 -8.61
N VAL A 102 -15.54 2.57 -8.35
CA VAL A 102 -16.49 1.54 -8.75
C VAL A 102 -16.80 0.64 -7.58
N VAL A 103 -18.01 0.10 -7.58
CA VAL A 103 -18.43 -0.90 -6.59
C VAL A 103 -18.15 -2.29 -7.15
N ARG A 104 -17.50 -3.13 -6.35
CA ARG A 104 -17.20 -4.53 -6.69
C ARG A 104 -17.91 -5.46 -5.74
N ASP A 105 -18.47 -6.54 -6.28
CA ASP A 105 -19.05 -7.63 -5.51
C ASP A 105 -17.95 -8.57 -5.00
N GLY A 106 -18.04 -8.94 -3.74
CA GLY A 106 -17.27 -10.03 -3.15
C GLY A 106 -18.21 -11.17 -2.77
N ILE A 107 -17.83 -12.39 -3.10
CA ILE A 107 -18.56 -13.60 -2.70
C ILE A 107 -17.62 -14.61 -2.08
N CYS A 108 -18.11 -15.38 -1.12
CA CYS A 108 -17.41 -16.55 -0.60
C CYS A 108 -18.11 -17.82 -1.12
N ILE A 109 -17.37 -18.66 -1.82
CA ILE A 109 -17.85 -19.92 -2.34
C ILE A 109 -17.60 -21.04 -1.33
N ASP A 110 -18.60 -21.87 -1.08
CA ASP A 110 -18.46 -23.08 -0.28
C ASP A 110 -17.63 -24.13 -1.05
N ASP A 111 -16.54 -24.55 -0.44
CA ASP A 111 -15.55 -25.42 -1.05
C ASP A 111 -16.09 -26.83 -1.38
N VAL A 112 -17.10 -27.28 -0.68
CA VAL A 112 -17.65 -28.63 -0.83
C VAL A 112 -18.81 -28.63 -1.84
N ARG A 113 -19.66 -27.61 -1.76
CA ARG A 113 -20.90 -27.53 -2.55
C ARG A 113 -20.72 -26.76 -3.86
N GLY A 114 -19.66 -25.94 -3.99
CA GLY A 114 -19.43 -25.09 -5.17
C GLY A 114 -20.45 -23.97 -5.35
N VAL A 115 -21.18 -23.62 -4.28
CA VAL A 115 -22.19 -22.56 -4.28
C VAL A 115 -21.80 -21.44 -3.34
N THR A 116 -22.37 -20.25 -3.52
CA THR A 116 -22.16 -19.12 -2.60
C THR A 116 -22.67 -19.47 -1.20
N LYS A 117 -21.88 -19.18 -0.18
CA LYS A 117 -22.33 -19.28 1.21
C LYS A 117 -23.41 -18.25 1.49
N ASP A 118 -24.45 -18.65 2.24
CA ASP A 118 -25.52 -17.73 2.64
C ASP A 118 -24.96 -16.57 3.47
N GLY A 119 -25.37 -15.34 3.14
CA GLY A 119 -24.91 -14.11 3.83
C GLY A 119 -23.46 -13.73 3.58
N ALA A 120 -22.78 -14.35 2.60
CA ALA A 120 -21.38 -14.10 2.30
C ALA A 120 -21.16 -13.20 1.06
N LYS A 121 -22.21 -12.54 0.57
CA LYS A 121 -22.10 -11.47 -0.41
C LYS A 121 -21.80 -10.16 0.35
N TYR A 122 -20.84 -9.42 -0.13
CA TYR A 122 -20.52 -8.08 0.35
C TYR A 122 -20.11 -7.22 -0.83
N ASP A 123 -20.40 -5.93 -0.75
CA ASP A 123 -20.09 -4.96 -1.77
C ASP A 123 -19.05 -3.98 -1.24
N PHE A 124 -18.09 -3.57 -2.07
CA PHE A 124 -17.05 -2.65 -1.65
C PHE A 124 -16.62 -1.73 -2.79
N GLU A 125 -16.38 -0.47 -2.43
CA GLU A 125 -15.82 0.49 -3.38
C GLU A 125 -14.33 0.27 -3.57
N VAL A 126 -13.87 0.49 -4.80
CA VAL A 126 -12.45 0.56 -5.16
C VAL A 126 -12.19 1.80 -6.00
N ILE A 127 -11.01 2.37 -5.86
CA ILE A 127 -10.47 3.34 -6.81
C ILE A 127 -9.74 2.53 -7.87
N GLU A 128 -10.16 2.62 -9.12
CA GLU A 128 -9.56 1.86 -10.22
C GLU A 128 -8.10 2.25 -10.46
N SER A 129 -7.36 1.35 -11.10
CA SER A 129 -5.97 1.59 -11.51
C SER A 129 -5.86 2.77 -12.47
N GLY A 130 -4.68 3.40 -12.53
CA GLY A 130 -4.40 4.55 -13.38
C GLY A 130 -4.54 5.90 -12.67
N ALA A 131 -5.12 5.96 -11.47
CA ALA A 131 -5.13 7.18 -10.67
C ALA A 131 -3.69 7.60 -10.30
N THR A 132 -3.47 8.91 -10.22
CA THR A 132 -2.16 9.49 -9.93
C THR A 132 -2.26 10.50 -8.79
N GLY A 133 -1.15 10.76 -8.09
CA GLY A 133 -1.13 11.75 -7.02
C GLY A 133 0.29 12.25 -6.73
N ARG A 134 0.40 13.42 -6.12
CA ARG A 134 1.70 13.99 -5.75
C ARG A 134 2.15 13.52 -4.37
N LEU A 135 3.24 12.78 -4.33
CA LEU A 135 3.91 12.41 -3.09
C LEU A 135 4.78 13.57 -2.57
N ARG A 136 4.67 13.83 -1.28
CA ARG A 136 5.62 14.65 -0.54
C ARG A 136 5.83 14.09 0.85
N ILE A 137 7.10 13.78 1.16
CA ILE A 137 7.56 13.38 2.48
C ILE A 137 8.67 14.33 2.90
N ASP A 138 8.47 15.03 3.99
CA ASP A 138 9.50 15.88 4.59
C ASP A 138 10.12 15.16 5.79
N CYS A 139 11.45 15.18 5.90
CA CYS A 139 12.19 14.67 7.06
C CYS A 139 12.89 15.83 7.77
N VAL A 140 12.55 16.04 9.03
CA VAL A 140 13.11 17.13 9.84
C VAL A 140 14.29 16.62 10.64
N ILE A 141 15.48 17.17 10.36
CA ILE A 141 16.70 16.85 11.10
C ILE A 141 16.87 17.85 12.24
N ARG A 142 16.86 17.32 13.45
CA ARG A 142 17.09 18.11 14.68
C ARG A 142 18.50 17.91 15.20
N GLN A 143 18.96 18.78 16.08
CA GLN A 143 20.28 18.68 16.70
C GLN A 143 20.52 17.32 17.37
N CYS A 144 19.50 16.73 17.99
CA CYS A 144 19.59 15.38 18.57
C CYS A 144 19.83 14.26 17.52
N HIS A 145 19.59 14.53 16.25
CA HIS A 145 19.79 13.58 15.15
C HIS A 145 21.13 13.75 14.42
N GLU A 146 21.96 14.73 14.82
CA GLU A 146 23.21 15.09 14.12
C GLU A 146 24.11 13.86 13.87
N ASN A 147 24.32 13.05 14.90
CA ASN A 147 25.16 11.84 14.82
C ASN A 147 24.50 10.69 14.01
N GLN A 148 23.27 10.85 13.55
CA GLN A 148 22.50 9.86 12.81
C GLN A 148 22.13 10.35 11.40
N ALA A 149 22.56 11.53 11.00
CA ALA A 149 22.19 12.15 9.72
C ALA A 149 22.44 11.24 8.52
N ASP A 150 23.62 10.60 8.45
CA ASP A 150 23.99 9.66 7.38
C ASP A 150 23.09 8.42 7.36
N LYS A 151 22.65 7.96 8.54
CA LYS A 151 21.73 6.80 8.64
C LYS A 151 20.34 7.19 8.15
N ILE A 152 19.88 8.38 8.51
CA ILE A 152 18.61 8.93 8.07
C ILE A 152 18.60 9.11 6.55
N GLU A 153 19.66 9.65 5.96
CA GLU A 153 19.77 9.79 4.50
C GLU A 153 19.69 8.43 3.81
N ARG A 154 20.46 7.44 4.27
CA ARG A 154 20.39 6.07 3.73
C ARG A 154 18.98 5.47 3.83
N ALA A 155 18.29 5.72 4.92
CA ALA A 155 16.90 5.29 5.08
C ALA A 155 15.96 5.96 4.10
N LEU A 156 16.10 7.27 3.88
CA LEU A 156 15.30 8.00 2.90
C LEU A 156 15.55 7.49 1.47
N VAL A 157 16.80 7.18 1.14
CA VAL A 157 17.17 6.54 -0.13
C VAL A 157 16.53 5.16 -0.25
N ALA A 158 16.51 4.36 0.82
CA ALA A 158 15.83 3.07 0.84
C ALA A 158 14.32 3.21 0.64
N LEU A 159 13.68 4.17 1.33
CA LEU A 159 12.26 4.49 1.13
C LEU A 159 11.95 4.93 -0.31
N ALA A 160 12.82 5.75 -0.91
CA ALA A 160 12.68 6.17 -2.29
C ALA A 160 12.70 4.97 -3.27
N ASN A 161 13.62 4.03 -3.05
CA ASN A 161 13.71 2.81 -3.87
C ASN A 161 12.51 1.88 -3.64
N LEU A 162 12.02 1.73 -2.40
CA LEU A 162 10.80 0.98 -2.11
C LEU A 162 9.60 1.55 -2.88
N LEU A 163 9.43 2.87 -2.85
CA LEU A 163 8.37 3.55 -3.58
C LEU A 163 8.52 3.41 -5.10
N LYS A 164 9.75 3.44 -5.62
CA LYS A 164 10.04 3.22 -7.05
C LYS A 164 9.69 1.80 -7.50
N ASN A 165 10.05 0.80 -6.69
CA ASN A 165 9.82 -0.61 -6.99
C ASN A 165 8.36 -1.03 -6.77
N GLY A 166 7.61 -0.23 -6.04
CA GLY A 166 6.21 -0.45 -5.72
C GLY A 166 5.99 -1.05 -4.34
N ILE A 167 4.96 -0.54 -3.70
CA ILE A 167 4.45 -0.98 -2.40
C ILE A 167 2.97 -1.31 -2.52
N SER A 168 2.45 -2.09 -1.58
CA SER A 168 1.02 -2.36 -1.48
C SER A 168 0.45 -1.64 -0.26
N ILE A 169 -0.59 -0.82 -0.47
CA ILE A 169 -1.23 0.01 0.55
C ILE A 169 -2.74 -0.25 0.60
N GLY A 170 -3.33 -0.07 1.77
CA GLY A 170 -4.77 -0.21 1.98
C GLY A 170 -5.20 -1.64 2.33
N ALA A 171 -6.48 -1.91 2.10
CA ALA A 171 -7.09 -3.20 2.39
C ALA A 171 -6.92 -4.18 1.21
N ARG A 172 -7.09 -5.48 1.51
CA ARG A 172 -7.11 -6.57 0.52
C ARG A 172 -5.84 -6.70 -0.35
N THR A 173 -4.69 -6.23 0.13
CA THR A 173 -3.41 -6.28 -0.59
C THR A 173 -2.97 -7.70 -0.97
N VAL A 174 -3.36 -8.71 -0.19
CA VAL A 174 -3.11 -10.13 -0.54
C VAL A 174 -3.95 -10.64 -1.72
N ASN A 175 -4.92 -9.85 -2.17
CA ASN A 175 -5.75 -10.13 -3.33
C ASN A 175 -5.37 -9.27 -4.54
N GLY A 176 -4.15 -8.72 -4.54
CA GLY A 176 -3.62 -7.91 -5.63
C GLY A 176 -4.02 -6.43 -5.60
N LEU A 177 -4.84 -6.01 -4.62
CA LEU A 177 -5.28 -4.61 -4.54
C LEU A 177 -4.23 -3.71 -3.87
N GLY A 178 -4.26 -2.42 -4.22
CA GLY A 178 -3.51 -1.37 -3.56
C GLY A 178 -2.04 -1.27 -3.97
N ARG A 179 -1.64 -1.83 -5.11
CA ARG A 179 -0.26 -1.69 -5.59
C ARG A 179 -0.05 -0.30 -6.17
N VAL A 180 0.94 0.40 -5.64
CA VAL A 180 1.33 1.73 -6.08
C VAL A 180 2.82 1.77 -6.40
N THR A 181 3.19 2.48 -7.45
CA THR A 181 4.57 2.80 -7.80
C THR A 181 4.75 4.31 -7.80
N CYS A 182 5.98 4.76 -7.62
CA CYS A 182 6.28 6.18 -7.67
C CYS A 182 7.28 6.46 -8.79
N LYS A 183 6.96 7.43 -9.66
CA LYS A 183 7.81 7.94 -10.74
C LYS A 183 8.36 9.31 -10.37
N ASP A 184 9.38 9.74 -11.11
CA ASP A 184 9.99 11.06 -10.98
C ASP A 184 10.40 11.39 -9.53
N ILE A 185 10.92 10.36 -8.83
CA ILE A 185 11.33 10.51 -7.45
C ILE A 185 12.58 11.38 -7.36
N SER A 186 12.50 12.42 -6.53
CA SER A 186 13.65 13.25 -6.17
C SER A 186 13.79 13.38 -4.67
N LEU A 187 15.02 13.38 -4.19
CA LEU A 187 15.39 13.61 -2.79
C LEU A 187 16.28 14.84 -2.72
N GLU A 188 15.85 15.83 -1.97
CA GLU A 188 16.57 17.08 -1.78
C GLU A 188 16.96 17.26 -0.32
N HIS A 189 18.16 17.79 -0.08
CA HIS A 189 18.68 18.11 1.24
C HIS A 189 18.86 19.62 1.42
N TYR A 190 18.44 20.13 2.55
CA TYR A 190 18.63 21.52 3.01
C TYR A 190 19.37 21.52 4.34
N ASP A 191 20.61 21.98 4.33
CA ASP A 191 21.45 22.17 5.52
C ASP A 191 21.21 23.57 6.09
N PHE A 192 20.48 23.65 7.20
CA PHE A 192 20.10 24.94 7.80
C PHE A 192 21.23 25.61 8.57
N THR A 193 22.41 24.99 8.65
CA THR A 193 23.63 25.70 9.10
C THR A 193 24.13 26.67 8.03
N LYS A 194 23.68 26.54 6.77
CA LYS A 194 24.05 27.38 5.64
C LYS A 194 22.90 28.34 5.27
N PRO A 195 23.12 29.66 5.34
CA PRO A 195 22.08 30.66 5.05
C PRO A 195 21.46 30.55 3.66
N GLU A 196 22.25 30.12 2.66
CA GLU A 196 21.77 29.90 1.30
C GLU A 196 20.76 28.77 1.23
N HIS A 197 20.93 27.69 2.00
CA HIS A 197 19.95 26.58 2.04
C HIS A 197 18.67 26.98 2.77
N VAL A 198 18.78 27.76 3.86
CA VAL A 198 17.62 28.34 4.54
C VAL A 198 16.81 29.21 3.57
N LYS A 199 17.49 30.08 2.82
CA LYS A 199 16.87 30.95 1.82
C LYS A 199 16.21 30.13 0.69
N ALA A 200 16.90 29.08 0.19
CA ALA A 200 16.37 28.20 -0.85
C ALA A 200 15.08 27.53 -0.36
N TRP A 201 15.08 26.98 0.85
CA TRP A 201 13.91 26.32 1.42
C TRP A 201 12.72 27.30 1.62
N LEU A 202 12.98 28.49 2.19
CA LEU A 202 11.96 29.52 2.39
C LEU A 202 11.35 29.99 1.07
N LEU A 203 12.15 30.10 0.01
CA LEU A 203 11.71 30.51 -1.32
C LEU A 203 11.20 29.35 -2.17
N ARG A 204 11.06 28.15 -1.61
CA ARG A 204 10.66 26.92 -2.32
C ARG A 204 11.50 26.62 -3.57
N LYS A 205 12.80 26.94 -3.49
CA LYS A 205 13.78 26.58 -4.53
C LYS A 205 14.37 25.22 -4.21
N ALA A 206 14.91 24.57 -5.24
CA ALA A 206 15.58 23.27 -5.08
C ALA A 206 16.73 23.33 -4.07
N GLY A 207 16.85 22.29 -3.24
CA GLY A 207 17.97 22.04 -2.35
C GLY A 207 19.13 21.33 -3.07
N THR A 208 20.03 20.76 -2.29
CA THR A 208 21.07 19.89 -2.82
C THR A 208 20.44 18.53 -3.16
N SER A 209 20.53 18.10 -4.42
CA SER A 209 20.04 16.80 -4.83
C SER A 209 20.86 15.67 -4.22
N VAL A 210 20.15 14.70 -3.64
CA VAL A 210 20.74 13.45 -3.12
C VAL A 210 20.54 12.36 -4.16
N ALA A 211 21.61 11.65 -4.52
CA ALA A 211 21.55 10.58 -5.50
C ALA A 211 20.77 9.39 -4.94
N ILE A 212 19.84 8.86 -5.72
CA ILE A 212 19.10 7.65 -5.42
C ILE A 212 19.63 6.56 -6.35
N PRO A 213 20.56 5.69 -5.88
CA PRO A 213 21.12 4.64 -6.70
C PRO A 213 20.05 3.61 -7.08
N GLU A 214 20.10 3.08 -8.30
CA GLU A 214 19.10 2.13 -8.82
C GLU A 214 19.09 0.78 -8.07
N ARG A 215 20.22 0.42 -7.47
CA ARG A 215 20.35 -0.77 -6.62
C ARG A 215 20.34 -0.37 -5.15
N CYS A 216 19.19 -0.33 -4.53
CA CYS A 216 19.12 -0.49 -3.08
C CYS A 216 19.19 -1.99 -2.79
N MET A 217 20.07 -2.40 -1.86
CA MET A 217 20.18 -3.79 -1.38
C MET A 217 19.00 -4.14 -0.46
N ILE A 218 17.77 -3.98 -0.96
CA ILE A 218 16.61 -4.63 -0.36
C ILE A 218 16.69 -6.05 -0.89
N ALA A 219 17.05 -6.99 -0.02
CA ALA A 219 17.02 -8.39 -0.38
C ALA A 219 15.58 -8.72 -0.79
N GLU A 220 15.38 -9.05 -2.07
CA GLU A 220 14.13 -9.62 -2.54
C GLU A 220 13.92 -10.92 -1.78
N LYS A 221 13.00 -10.90 -0.80
CA LYS A 221 12.63 -12.08 -0.01
C LYS A 221 11.44 -12.80 -0.61
N ASP A 222 10.90 -12.28 -1.71
CA ASP A 222 9.69 -12.76 -2.33
C ASP A 222 10.01 -13.63 -3.54
N LEU A 223 9.29 -14.76 -3.65
CA LEU A 223 9.27 -15.57 -4.85
C LEU A 223 8.17 -15.00 -5.76
N VAL A 224 8.56 -14.54 -6.93
CA VAL A 224 7.64 -14.07 -7.97
C VAL A 224 7.45 -15.20 -8.98
N ILE A 225 6.20 -15.48 -9.32
CA ILE A 225 5.84 -16.46 -10.34
C ILE A 225 4.95 -15.75 -11.35
N ASP A 226 5.48 -15.52 -12.54
CA ASP A 226 4.74 -14.96 -13.66
C ASP A 226 4.21 -16.12 -14.52
N ILE A 227 2.89 -16.14 -14.74
CA ILE A 227 2.21 -17.18 -15.49
C ILE A 227 1.41 -16.53 -16.61
N GLU A 228 1.75 -16.85 -17.85
CA GLU A 228 0.95 -16.49 -19.01
C GLU A 228 -0.16 -17.54 -19.20
N CYS A 229 -1.41 -17.07 -19.22
CA CYS A 229 -2.59 -17.93 -19.34
C CYS A 229 -3.38 -17.60 -20.60
N CYS A 230 -3.83 -18.63 -21.32
CA CYS A 230 -4.79 -18.50 -22.41
C CYS A 230 -6.13 -19.06 -22.00
N LEU A 231 -7.22 -18.36 -22.35
CA LEU A 231 -8.57 -18.86 -22.19
C LEU A 231 -8.88 -19.77 -23.40
N GLU A 232 -9.10 -21.06 -23.15
CA GLU A 232 -9.52 -22.02 -24.17
C GLU A 232 -11.02 -22.02 -24.39
N ASP A 233 -11.78 -21.70 -23.32
CA ASP A 233 -13.24 -21.65 -23.30
C ASP A 233 -13.75 -20.33 -22.73
N THR A 234 -15.07 -20.17 -22.66
CA THR A 234 -15.72 -19.00 -22.09
C THR A 234 -15.54 -18.93 -20.58
N VAL A 235 -15.19 -17.75 -20.07
CA VAL A 235 -15.17 -17.44 -18.65
C VAL A 235 -16.31 -16.49 -18.32
N LEU A 236 -17.10 -16.82 -17.30
CA LEU A 236 -18.12 -15.95 -16.75
C LEU A 236 -17.67 -15.47 -15.36
N ILE A 237 -17.22 -14.23 -15.28
CA ILE A 237 -16.97 -13.54 -14.02
C ILE A 237 -17.94 -12.37 -13.97
N LYS A 238 -18.88 -12.41 -13.01
CA LYS A 238 -19.92 -11.39 -12.90
C LYS A 238 -19.33 -10.11 -12.35
N SER A 239 -19.52 -9.01 -13.07
CA SER A 239 -19.21 -7.64 -12.64
C SER A 239 -20.50 -6.82 -12.67
N ILE A 240 -20.58 -5.80 -11.81
CA ILE A 240 -21.76 -4.89 -11.76
C ILE A 240 -21.80 -3.94 -12.97
N PHE A 241 -20.75 -3.90 -13.79
CA PHE A 241 -20.69 -3.00 -14.94
C PHE A 241 -21.64 -3.42 -16.06
N GLU A 242 -22.89 -3.00 -15.99
CA GLU A 242 -23.82 -3.11 -17.14
C GLU A 242 -23.39 -2.17 -18.30
N GLU A 243 -22.74 -1.04 -18.00
CA GLU A 243 -22.30 -0.05 -19.00
C GLU A 243 -21.00 -0.45 -19.74
N ALA A 244 -20.18 -1.33 -19.18
CA ALA A 244 -18.89 -1.73 -19.77
C ALA A 244 -19.00 -2.52 -21.09
N TRP A 245 -20.18 -3.02 -21.42
CA TRP A 245 -20.41 -3.79 -22.66
C TRP A 245 -20.45 -2.91 -23.92
N GLU A 246 -20.73 -1.62 -23.77
CA GLU A 246 -20.78 -0.70 -24.90
C GLU A 246 -19.43 -0.01 -25.16
N ASP A 247 -18.59 0.11 -24.14
CA ASP A 247 -17.26 0.72 -24.27
C ASP A 247 -16.17 -0.35 -24.48
N LYS A 248 -15.74 -0.52 -25.73
CA LYS A 248 -14.67 -1.44 -26.14
C LYS A 248 -13.28 -1.06 -25.60
N SER A 249 -13.16 0.07 -24.90
CA SER A 249 -11.90 0.53 -24.27
C SER A 249 -11.68 -0.08 -22.89
N VAL A 250 -12.67 -0.74 -22.29
CA VAL A 250 -12.53 -1.35 -20.97
C VAL A 250 -11.76 -2.67 -21.08
N ALA A 251 -10.61 -2.73 -20.43
CA ALA A 251 -9.83 -3.96 -20.35
C ALA A 251 -10.55 -4.99 -19.49
N LEU A 252 -10.81 -6.16 -20.05
CA LEU A 252 -11.33 -7.30 -19.30
C LEU A 252 -10.20 -7.91 -18.48
N PHE A 253 -10.47 -8.22 -17.22
CA PHE A 253 -9.49 -8.80 -16.31
C PHE A 253 -10.10 -9.96 -15.52
N ILE A 254 -9.25 -10.85 -15.03
CA ILE A 254 -9.62 -11.89 -14.08
C ILE A 254 -9.23 -11.41 -12.68
N PRO A 255 -10.19 -11.18 -11.75
CA PRO A 255 -9.86 -10.73 -10.40
C PRO A 255 -8.89 -11.68 -9.71
N GLY A 256 -7.83 -11.14 -9.11
CA GLY A 256 -6.86 -11.94 -8.35
C GLY A 256 -7.50 -12.77 -7.24
N THR A 257 -8.64 -12.32 -6.69
CA THR A 257 -9.46 -13.09 -5.74
C THR A 257 -9.98 -14.38 -6.31
N SER A 258 -10.43 -14.39 -7.58
CA SER A 258 -10.93 -15.57 -8.28
C SER A 258 -9.83 -16.60 -8.48
N ILE A 259 -8.67 -16.17 -8.98
CA ILE A 259 -7.51 -17.05 -9.18
C ILE A 259 -7.03 -17.59 -7.83
N LYS A 260 -6.89 -16.73 -6.83
CA LYS A 260 -6.47 -17.14 -5.50
C LYS A 260 -7.40 -18.15 -4.86
N GLY A 261 -8.72 -17.99 -5.03
CA GLY A 261 -9.73 -18.92 -4.56
C GLY A 261 -9.58 -20.31 -5.20
N VAL A 262 -9.43 -20.36 -6.51
CA VAL A 262 -9.22 -21.60 -7.27
C VAL A 262 -7.93 -22.30 -6.83
N LEU A 263 -6.80 -21.56 -6.72
CA LEU A 263 -5.52 -22.12 -6.27
C LEU A 263 -5.63 -22.71 -4.87
N ARG A 264 -6.22 -21.98 -3.92
CA ARG A 264 -6.44 -22.46 -2.55
C ARG A 264 -7.22 -23.76 -2.54
N HIS A 265 -8.30 -23.82 -3.31
CA HIS A 265 -9.18 -24.97 -3.42
C HIS A 265 -8.44 -26.20 -3.95
N HIS A 266 -7.71 -26.04 -5.05
CA HIS A 266 -6.92 -27.11 -5.61
C HIS A 266 -5.85 -27.62 -4.65
N CYS A 267 -5.12 -26.73 -3.97
CA CYS A 267 -4.12 -27.11 -2.97
C CYS A 267 -4.76 -27.90 -1.83
N SER A 268 -5.93 -27.50 -1.32
CA SER A 268 -6.65 -28.20 -0.28
C SER A 268 -7.05 -29.61 -0.74
N ARG A 269 -7.60 -29.76 -1.95
CA ARG A 269 -8.00 -31.05 -2.51
C ARG A 269 -6.80 -31.99 -2.69
N ILE A 270 -5.65 -31.48 -3.15
CA ILE A 270 -4.43 -32.27 -3.29
C ILE A 270 -3.97 -32.78 -1.92
N LEU A 271 -3.93 -31.90 -0.91
CA LEU A 271 -3.51 -32.33 0.44
C LEU A 271 -4.47 -33.34 1.04
N GLN A 272 -5.76 -33.20 0.86
CA GLN A 272 -6.76 -34.18 1.29
C GLN A 272 -6.55 -35.52 0.60
N ALA A 273 -6.34 -35.54 -0.72
CA ALA A 273 -6.05 -36.76 -1.46
C ALA A 273 -4.77 -37.46 -0.98
N LEU A 274 -3.79 -36.71 -0.53
CA LEU A 274 -2.56 -37.20 0.07
C LEU A 274 -2.67 -37.50 1.58
N SER A 275 -3.87 -37.40 2.15
CA SER A 275 -4.12 -37.56 3.61
C SER A 275 -3.25 -36.65 4.48
N ARG A 276 -2.99 -35.42 4.01
CA ARG A 276 -2.21 -34.40 4.71
C ARG A 276 -3.10 -33.31 5.28
N SER A 277 -2.63 -32.64 6.34
CA SER A 277 -3.35 -31.51 6.95
C SER A 277 -3.30 -30.27 6.06
N ASN A 278 -4.33 -29.40 6.19
CA ASN A 278 -4.40 -28.12 5.46
C ASN A 278 -3.52 -27.00 6.02
N GLN A 279 -2.70 -27.26 7.04
CA GLN A 279 -1.85 -26.24 7.67
C GLN A 279 -0.97 -25.45 6.67
N ALA A 280 -0.44 -26.13 5.65
CA ALA A 280 0.37 -25.47 4.61
C ALA A 280 -0.49 -24.52 3.75
N VAL A 281 -1.73 -24.90 3.42
CA VAL A 281 -2.67 -24.04 2.68
C VAL A 281 -3.04 -22.83 3.51
N ASP A 282 -3.34 -23.03 4.80
CA ASP A 282 -3.66 -21.93 5.70
C ASP A 282 -2.47 -20.98 5.92
N ALA A 283 -1.24 -21.52 5.94
CA ALA A 283 -0.03 -20.69 6.01
C ALA A 283 0.20 -19.86 4.73
N LEU A 284 -0.12 -20.41 3.56
CA LEU A 284 0.05 -19.74 2.26
C LEU A 284 -1.07 -18.74 1.95
N PHE A 285 -2.31 -19.17 2.08
CA PHE A 285 -3.47 -18.38 1.66
C PHE A 285 -4.13 -17.58 2.78
N GLY A 286 -3.76 -17.84 4.03
CA GLY A 286 -4.34 -17.21 5.22
C GLY A 286 -5.64 -17.89 5.68
N TYR A 287 -6.09 -17.54 6.88
CA TYR A 287 -7.37 -17.98 7.42
C TYR A 287 -7.95 -16.96 8.39
N SER A 288 -9.24 -17.05 8.63
CA SER A 288 -9.95 -16.34 9.68
C SER A 288 -10.97 -17.28 10.31
N ILE A 289 -10.93 -17.40 11.62
CA ILE A 289 -11.86 -18.21 12.40
C ILE A 289 -12.70 -17.27 13.26
N GLU A 290 -13.93 -17.01 12.84
CA GLU A 290 -14.84 -16.07 13.51
C GLU A 290 -15.09 -16.43 14.98
N LYS A 291 -15.17 -17.73 15.30
CA LYS A 291 -15.46 -18.19 16.67
C LYS A 291 -14.36 -17.89 17.69
N THR A 292 -13.11 -17.89 17.27
CA THR A 292 -11.94 -17.67 18.16
C THR A 292 -11.29 -16.31 17.94
N ASN A 293 -11.78 -15.54 16.98
CA ASN A 293 -11.16 -14.29 16.51
C ASN A 293 -9.70 -14.46 16.08
N GLU A 294 -9.30 -15.68 15.73
CA GLU A 294 -7.99 -15.98 15.22
C GLU A 294 -7.95 -15.76 13.71
N SER A 295 -6.99 -14.98 13.27
CA SER A 295 -6.78 -14.75 11.85
C SER A 295 -5.30 -14.72 11.51
N ARG A 296 -4.95 -15.15 10.31
CA ARG A 296 -3.60 -15.07 9.77
C ARG A 296 -3.65 -14.57 8.34
N LYS A 297 -2.86 -13.53 8.07
CA LYS A 297 -2.69 -13.01 6.72
C LYS A 297 -1.99 -14.05 5.84
N GLY A 298 -2.50 -14.29 4.63
CA GLY A 298 -1.85 -15.15 3.64
C GLY A 298 -0.53 -14.56 3.15
N ARG A 299 0.35 -15.44 2.67
CA ARG A 299 1.65 -15.10 2.07
C ARG A 299 1.56 -14.99 0.54
N VAL A 300 0.63 -15.71 -0.07
CA VAL A 300 0.39 -15.66 -1.52
C VAL A 300 -0.39 -14.39 -1.84
N MET A 301 0.18 -13.58 -2.72
CA MET A 301 -0.45 -12.44 -3.37
C MET A 301 -0.71 -12.84 -4.82
N VAL A 302 -1.87 -12.49 -5.33
CA VAL A 302 -2.24 -12.74 -6.74
C VAL A 302 -2.70 -11.41 -7.30
N ASP A 303 -2.00 -10.92 -8.30
CA ASP A 303 -2.34 -9.68 -9.02
C ASP A 303 -3.45 -9.95 -10.05
N GLU A 304 -4.14 -8.87 -10.46
CA GLU A 304 -5.21 -8.90 -11.48
C GLU A 304 -4.62 -8.96 -12.90
#